data_1ef7a2da5a7aa0ef1989983d656ad0f2
#
_entry.id   1ef7a2da5a7aa0ef1989983d656ad0f2
#
_cell.length_a   1.000
_cell.length_b   1.000
_cell.length_c   1.000
_cell.angle_alpha   90.00
_cell.angle_beta   90.00
_cell.angle_gamma   90.00
#
_symmetry.space_group_name_H-M   'P 1'
#
loop_
_entity.id
_entity.type
_entity.pdbx_description
1 polymer ?
#
loop_
_entity_poly.entity_id
_entity_poly.type
_entity_poly.pdbx_seq_one_letter_code
_entity_poly.pdbx_strand_id
1 'polypeptide(L)'
;MASAQMLLKNTKGIQFFKFLGTGGGQGFSLRPDFSTYAFLGVWDNFSAYNNCINSHPVFIEYQKKAITQRDLVLSPIKSHGLWSGKNPFSNTTPSKEEKDSNKKAVVITRATLRWNRLFSFWKSVPAASKAIEKADGIHYYKGIGEWPFIQQATVSIWENFESVNAFAYKDKAHAEIVKKTRQKKWYKEDLFSRFHLVSDITKNLK
;
A
#
# COMPACT_ATOMS: atom_id res chain seq x y z
N MET A 1 -14.91 11.09 -4.10
CA MET A 1 -13.58 11.12 -3.47
C MET A 1 -13.02 12.53 -3.29
N ALA A 2 -13.15 13.47 -4.23
CA ALA A 2 -12.61 14.83 -4.08
C ALA A 2 -13.18 15.58 -2.86
N SER A 3 -14.49 15.56 -2.65
CA SER A 3 -15.15 16.15 -1.48
C SER A 3 -14.69 15.54 -0.16
N ALA A 4 -14.48 14.24 -0.12
CA ALA A 4 -14.00 13.53 1.06
C ALA A 4 -12.58 13.96 1.46
N GLN A 5 -11.70 14.26 0.47
CA GLN A 5 -10.37 14.79 0.75
C GLN A 5 -10.41 16.14 1.44
N MET A 6 -11.32 17.02 1.01
CA MET A 6 -11.46 18.34 1.62
C MET A 6 -11.96 18.25 3.07
N LEU A 7 -12.91 17.37 3.34
CA LEU A 7 -13.47 17.16 4.68
C LEU A 7 -12.45 16.59 5.67
N LEU A 8 -11.57 15.68 5.22
CA LEU A 8 -10.55 15.09 6.08
C LEU A 8 -9.32 15.94 6.30
N LYS A 9 -9.07 16.95 5.45
CA LYS A 9 -7.84 17.76 5.50
C LYS A 9 -7.59 18.43 6.85
N ASN A 10 -8.64 18.80 7.56
CA ASN A 10 -8.57 19.51 8.83
C ASN A 10 -8.91 18.62 10.04
N THR A 11 -8.96 17.31 9.85
CA THR A 11 -9.27 16.37 10.93
C THR A 11 -8.08 16.25 11.87
N LYS A 12 -8.31 16.48 13.17
CA LYS A 12 -7.27 16.36 14.20
C LYS A 12 -6.76 14.91 14.28
N GLY A 13 -5.45 14.76 14.43
CA GLY A 13 -4.81 13.47 14.64
C GLY A 13 -4.50 12.71 13.37
N ILE A 14 -4.85 13.22 12.17
CA ILE A 14 -4.42 12.63 10.90
C ILE A 14 -3.24 13.43 10.33
N GLN A 15 -2.11 12.77 10.14
CA GLN A 15 -0.88 13.39 9.63
C GLN A 15 -0.76 13.29 8.11
N PHE A 16 -1.26 12.18 7.56
CA PHE A 16 -1.25 11.91 6.12
C PHE A 16 -2.38 10.96 5.76
N PHE A 17 -2.97 11.15 4.59
CA PHE A 17 -3.99 10.22 4.09
C PHE A 17 -4.06 10.21 2.57
N LYS A 18 -4.59 9.10 2.04
CA LYS A 18 -4.89 8.91 0.62
C LYS A 18 -6.15 8.09 0.44
N PHE A 19 -7.00 8.54 -0.49
CA PHE A 19 -8.06 7.73 -1.07
C PHE A 19 -7.54 7.09 -2.34
N LEU A 20 -7.74 5.78 -2.47
CA LEU A 20 -7.10 4.98 -3.49
C LEU A 20 -8.15 4.12 -4.19
N GLY A 21 -8.12 4.09 -5.51
CA GLY A 21 -8.79 3.06 -6.28
C GLY A 21 -8.04 1.74 -6.20
N THR A 22 -8.65 0.66 -6.64
CA THR A 22 -8.00 -0.65 -6.73
C THR A 22 -8.00 -1.18 -8.16
N GLY A 23 -7.01 -2.03 -8.46
CA GLY A 23 -6.97 -2.79 -9.70
C GLY A 23 -7.84 -4.04 -9.63
N GLY A 24 -8.34 -4.51 -10.76
CA GLY A 24 -9.03 -5.78 -10.85
C GLY A 24 -8.10 -6.96 -10.55
N GLY A 25 -8.62 -8.00 -9.87
CA GLY A 25 -7.81 -9.12 -9.40
C GLY A 25 -6.95 -8.78 -8.18
N GLN A 26 -5.91 -9.56 -7.95
CA GLN A 26 -5.04 -9.39 -6.78
C GLN A 26 -3.90 -8.40 -7.02
N GLY A 27 -3.22 -8.43 -8.13
CA GLY A 27 -2.04 -7.61 -8.41
C GLY A 27 -2.31 -6.25 -9.07
N PHE A 28 -1.31 -5.76 -9.79
CA PHE A 28 -1.49 -4.62 -10.67
C PHE A 28 -2.36 -5.02 -11.87
N SER A 29 -3.34 -4.20 -12.19
CA SER A 29 -4.22 -4.41 -13.33
C SER A 29 -4.45 -3.11 -14.08
N LEU A 30 -4.51 -3.21 -15.41
CA LEU A 30 -4.98 -2.12 -16.27
C LEU A 30 -6.51 -1.93 -16.18
N ARG A 31 -7.22 -2.94 -15.66
CA ARG A 31 -8.67 -2.84 -15.43
C ARG A 31 -8.90 -2.37 -14.01
N PRO A 32 -9.57 -1.24 -13.78
CA PRO A 32 -9.92 -0.79 -12.44
C PRO A 32 -11.04 -1.69 -11.86
N ASP A 33 -11.03 -1.83 -10.54
CA ASP A 33 -12.11 -2.43 -9.78
C ASP A 33 -12.93 -1.32 -9.11
N PHE A 34 -14.10 -1.05 -9.63
CA PHE A 34 -14.99 -0.01 -9.09
C PHE A 34 -15.83 -0.47 -7.89
N SER A 35 -15.75 -1.75 -7.51
CA SER A 35 -16.42 -2.29 -6.33
C SER A 35 -15.60 -2.17 -5.05
N THR A 36 -14.28 -1.96 -5.19
CA THR A 36 -13.35 -1.94 -4.07
C THR A 36 -12.53 -0.65 -4.05
N TYR A 37 -12.46 -0.01 -2.89
CA TYR A 37 -11.66 1.19 -2.67
C TYR A 37 -10.80 1.00 -1.43
N ALA A 38 -9.65 1.66 -1.38
CA ALA A 38 -8.78 1.65 -0.24
C ALA A 38 -8.59 3.07 0.32
N PHE A 39 -8.36 3.14 1.60
CA PHE A 39 -7.96 4.34 2.31
C PHE A 39 -6.65 4.05 3.06
N LEU A 40 -5.67 4.91 2.93
CA LEU A 40 -4.46 4.91 3.75
C LEU A 40 -4.48 6.13 4.65
N GLY A 41 -4.31 5.93 5.95
CA GLY A 41 -4.17 6.99 6.94
C GLY A 41 -2.95 6.79 7.81
N VAL A 42 -2.26 7.88 8.14
CA VAL A 42 -1.21 7.93 9.18
C VAL A 42 -1.72 8.82 10.30
N TRP A 43 -1.71 8.29 11.52
CA TRP A 43 -2.37 8.87 12.67
C TRP A 43 -1.40 9.15 13.79
N ASP A 44 -1.70 10.15 14.61
CA ASP A 44 -0.90 10.45 15.82
C ASP A 44 -0.86 9.27 16.78
N ASN A 45 -2.01 8.59 16.92
CA ASN A 45 -2.16 7.43 17.79
C ASN A 45 -3.42 6.63 17.41
N PHE A 46 -3.58 5.45 18.03
CA PHE A 46 -4.71 4.56 17.79
C PHE A 46 -6.07 5.18 18.18
N SER A 47 -6.12 6.02 19.22
CA SER A 47 -7.35 6.69 19.63
C SER A 47 -7.83 7.68 18.56
N ALA A 48 -6.93 8.45 17.94
CA ALA A 48 -7.26 9.38 16.85
C ALA A 48 -7.80 8.61 15.63
N TYR A 49 -7.16 7.48 15.26
CA TYR A 49 -7.66 6.59 14.23
C TYR A 49 -9.09 6.09 14.56
N ASN A 50 -9.26 5.49 15.73
CA ASN A 50 -10.53 4.86 16.12
C ASN A 50 -11.67 5.88 16.18
N ASN A 51 -11.43 7.03 16.75
CA ASN A 51 -12.41 8.11 16.78
C ASN A 51 -12.82 8.55 15.37
N CYS A 52 -11.85 8.78 14.49
CA CYS A 52 -12.14 9.25 13.15
C CYS A 52 -12.91 8.21 12.33
N ILE A 53 -12.48 6.94 12.32
CA ILE A 53 -13.15 5.89 11.53
C ILE A 53 -14.60 5.67 11.99
N ASN A 54 -14.87 5.84 13.29
CA ASN A 54 -16.20 5.56 13.85
C ASN A 54 -17.14 6.78 13.89
N SER A 55 -16.62 8.00 13.81
CA SER A 55 -17.45 9.20 14.00
C SER A 55 -17.40 10.22 12.86
N HIS A 56 -16.35 10.18 12.01
CA HIS A 56 -16.22 11.17 10.95
C HIS A 56 -17.22 10.91 9.82
N PRO A 57 -17.98 11.90 9.35
CA PRO A 57 -19.05 11.74 8.35
C PRO A 57 -18.61 11.02 7.08
N VAL A 58 -17.39 11.26 6.62
CA VAL A 58 -16.82 10.59 5.44
C VAL A 58 -16.81 9.07 5.60
N PHE A 59 -16.33 8.56 6.73
CA PHE A 59 -16.26 7.11 6.95
C PHE A 59 -17.63 6.49 7.21
N ILE A 60 -18.51 7.20 7.92
CA ILE A 60 -19.90 6.78 8.11
C ILE A 60 -20.60 6.59 6.74
N GLU A 61 -20.41 7.55 5.82
CA GLU A 61 -21.01 7.45 4.48
C GLU A 61 -20.41 6.30 3.64
N TYR A 62 -19.11 6.02 3.75
CA TYR A 62 -18.52 4.86 3.09
C TYR A 62 -19.01 3.56 3.69
N GLN A 63 -19.12 3.46 5.01
CA GLN A 63 -19.60 2.26 5.71
C GLN A 63 -21.06 1.95 5.36
N LYS A 64 -21.93 2.95 5.25
CA LYS A 64 -23.31 2.77 4.78
C LYS A 64 -23.41 2.14 3.39
N LYS A 65 -22.43 2.40 2.52
CA LYS A 65 -22.41 1.91 1.13
C LYS A 65 -21.66 0.59 0.98
N ALA A 66 -20.72 0.31 1.84
CA ALA A 66 -19.91 -0.88 1.78
C ALA A 66 -20.68 -2.11 2.27
N ILE A 67 -20.35 -3.25 1.69
CA ILE A 67 -20.81 -4.58 2.15
C ILE A 67 -19.83 -5.11 3.19
N THR A 68 -18.55 -4.94 2.92
CA THR A 68 -17.44 -5.42 3.77
C THR A 68 -16.40 -4.34 3.94
N GLN A 69 -15.84 -4.25 5.13
CA GLN A 69 -14.69 -3.40 5.45
C GLN A 69 -13.57 -4.28 6.04
N ARG A 70 -12.35 -4.09 5.56
CA ARG A 70 -11.15 -4.72 6.13
C ARG A 70 -10.21 -3.63 6.61
N ASP A 71 -9.87 -3.68 7.89
CA ASP A 71 -8.99 -2.73 8.55
C ASP A 71 -7.64 -3.40 8.85
N LEU A 72 -6.58 -2.86 8.29
CA LEU A 72 -5.20 -3.25 8.56
C LEU A 72 -4.54 -2.18 9.42
N VAL A 73 -4.21 -2.49 10.66
CA VAL A 73 -3.42 -1.62 11.54
C VAL A 73 -1.96 -2.01 11.42
N LEU A 74 -1.12 -1.05 11.05
CA LEU A 74 0.28 -1.28 10.69
C LEU A 74 1.19 -0.46 11.60
N SER A 75 2.27 -1.08 12.09
CA SER A 75 3.35 -0.39 12.81
C SER A 75 4.55 -0.26 11.88
N PRO A 76 4.95 0.96 11.48
CA PRO A 76 6.06 1.13 10.54
C PRO A 76 7.41 0.80 11.19
N ILE A 77 8.29 0.14 10.41
CA ILE A 77 9.63 -0.28 10.84
C ILE A 77 10.70 0.47 10.06
N LYS A 78 10.54 0.51 8.75
CA LYS A 78 11.51 1.14 7.85
C LYS A 78 10.81 1.71 6.64
N SER A 79 11.14 2.94 6.32
CA SER A 79 10.62 3.59 5.12
C SER A 79 11.70 4.40 4.43
N HIS A 80 11.73 4.39 3.12
CA HIS A 80 12.55 5.26 2.30
C HIS A 80 11.81 5.69 1.05
N GLY A 81 12.23 6.81 0.49
CA GLY A 81 11.56 7.44 -0.64
C GLY A 81 10.45 8.40 -0.23
N LEU A 82 9.63 8.79 -1.18
CA LEU A 82 8.65 9.86 -1.01
C LEU A 82 7.28 9.46 -1.56
N TRP A 83 6.23 10.03 -0.96
CA TRP A 83 4.86 9.98 -1.42
C TRP A 83 4.27 11.40 -1.40
N SER A 84 4.06 11.98 -2.57
CA SER A 84 3.65 13.38 -2.72
C SER A 84 4.63 14.36 -2.05
N GLY A 85 5.93 14.18 -2.32
CA GLY A 85 7.01 15.06 -1.88
C GLY A 85 7.47 14.88 -0.43
N LYS A 86 6.87 13.97 0.35
CA LYS A 86 7.29 13.66 1.73
C LYS A 86 7.27 12.15 2.01
N ASN A 87 8.04 11.71 3.00
CA ASN A 87 7.92 10.36 3.53
C ASN A 87 6.90 10.37 4.69
N PRO A 88 5.71 9.79 4.51
CA PRO A 88 4.68 9.85 5.55
C PRO A 88 4.98 8.95 6.77
N PHE A 89 6.02 8.11 6.68
CA PHE A 89 6.42 7.16 7.71
C PHE A 89 7.81 7.46 8.29
N SER A 90 8.34 8.69 8.09
CA SER A 90 9.70 9.07 8.49
C SER A 90 9.92 9.19 10.00
N ASN A 91 8.87 9.44 10.77
CA ASN A 91 8.93 9.63 12.23
C ASN A 91 8.96 8.29 12.99
N THR A 92 9.21 7.20 12.29
CA THR A 92 9.28 5.89 12.92
C THR A 92 10.66 5.68 13.55
N THR A 93 10.68 5.47 14.85
CA THR A 93 11.88 4.95 15.51
C THR A 93 12.14 3.55 14.94
N PRO A 94 13.32 3.29 14.36
CA PRO A 94 13.64 1.95 13.88
C PRO A 94 13.52 0.98 15.06
N SER A 95 12.47 0.18 15.10
CA SER A 95 12.35 -0.82 16.14
C SER A 95 13.39 -1.91 15.87
N LYS A 96 14.08 -2.36 16.90
CA LYS A 96 14.93 -3.58 16.86
C LYS A 96 14.12 -4.85 16.51
N GLU A 97 12.83 -4.71 16.35
CA GLU A 97 11.82 -5.76 16.12
C GLU A 97 11.76 -6.28 14.67
N GLU A 98 12.61 -5.81 13.75
CA GLU A 98 12.70 -6.40 12.39
C GLU A 98 13.04 -7.91 12.42
N LYS A 99 13.49 -8.40 13.60
CA LYS A 99 13.85 -9.81 13.84
C LYS A 99 12.74 -10.66 14.46
N ASP A 100 11.56 -10.09 14.74
CA ASP A 100 10.45 -10.87 15.28
C ASP A 100 9.81 -11.71 14.16
N SER A 101 10.31 -12.93 14.00
CA SER A 101 9.85 -13.90 13.00
C SER A 101 8.38 -14.32 13.19
N ASN A 102 7.78 -14.03 14.33
CA ASN A 102 6.42 -14.43 14.65
C ASN A 102 5.37 -13.40 14.18
N LYS A 103 5.80 -12.22 13.73
CA LYS A 103 4.89 -11.18 13.26
C LYS A 103 4.81 -11.15 11.73
N LYS A 104 3.58 -11.10 11.21
CA LYS A 104 3.37 -10.90 9.78
C LYS A 104 3.96 -9.56 9.33
N ALA A 105 4.67 -9.62 8.21
CA ALA A 105 5.25 -8.45 7.58
C ALA A 105 4.28 -7.86 6.55
N VAL A 106 4.20 -6.53 6.50
CA VAL A 106 3.48 -5.81 5.45
C VAL A 106 4.45 -4.92 4.70
N VAL A 107 4.34 -4.94 3.38
CA VAL A 107 5.14 -4.07 2.51
C VAL A 107 4.20 -3.20 1.69
N ILE A 108 4.47 -1.90 1.70
CA ILE A 108 3.83 -0.93 0.80
C ILE A 108 4.91 -0.40 -0.13
N THR A 109 4.71 -0.63 -1.42
CA THR A 109 5.51 0.00 -2.48
C THR A 109 4.64 0.97 -3.24
N ARG A 110 5.18 2.14 -3.58
CA ARG A 110 4.45 3.15 -4.33
C ARG A 110 5.38 3.80 -5.36
N ALA A 111 4.85 4.10 -6.54
CA ALA A 111 5.59 4.83 -7.56
C ALA A 111 4.70 5.80 -8.33
N THR A 112 5.25 6.98 -8.64
CA THR A 112 4.77 7.85 -9.71
C THR A 112 5.59 7.58 -10.95
N LEU A 113 4.93 7.14 -12.00
CA LEU A 113 5.58 6.79 -13.26
C LEU A 113 5.87 8.04 -14.10
N ARG A 114 6.95 8.00 -14.89
CA ARG A 114 7.23 9.00 -15.91
C ARG A 114 6.36 8.74 -17.13
N TRP A 115 5.71 9.76 -17.65
CA TRP A 115 4.79 9.68 -18.79
C TRP A 115 5.39 8.96 -20.00
N ASN A 116 6.62 9.29 -20.36
CA ASN A 116 7.33 8.70 -21.49
C ASN A 116 7.80 7.25 -21.24
N ARG A 117 7.53 6.69 -20.06
CA ARG A 117 7.91 5.33 -19.67
C ARG A 117 6.72 4.41 -19.38
N LEU A 118 5.50 4.92 -19.44
CA LEU A 118 4.28 4.17 -19.09
C LEU A 118 4.17 2.86 -19.86
N PHE A 119 4.30 2.89 -21.19
CA PHE A 119 4.18 1.70 -22.00
C PHE A 119 5.21 0.62 -21.63
N SER A 120 6.47 1.04 -21.42
CA SER A 120 7.56 0.13 -21.04
C SER A 120 7.35 -0.48 -19.66
N PHE A 121 6.79 0.28 -18.70
CA PHE A 121 6.43 -0.21 -17.37
C PHE A 121 5.30 -1.22 -17.47
N TRP A 122 4.17 -0.86 -18.06
CA TRP A 122 2.97 -1.70 -18.14
C TRP A 122 3.20 -3.00 -18.88
N LYS A 123 4.09 -3.05 -19.87
CA LYS A 123 4.53 -4.28 -20.53
C LYS A 123 5.22 -5.25 -19.57
N SER A 124 5.82 -4.76 -18.49
CA SER A 124 6.55 -5.59 -17.50
C SER A 124 5.68 -6.03 -16.32
N VAL A 125 4.51 -5.42 -16.12
CA VAL A 125 3.61 -5.67 -14.98
C VAL A 125 3.10 -7.12 -14.92
N PRO A 126 2.71 -7.80 -16.00
CA PRO A 126 2.24 -9.19 -15.91
C PRO A 126 3.29 -10.13 -15.31
N ALA A 127 4.56 -9.96 -15.67
CA ALA A 127 5.64 -10.76 -15.11
C ALA A 127 5.85 -10.48 -13.62
N ALA A 128 5.76 -9.21 -13.20
CA ALA A 128 5.86 -8.81 -11.79
C ALA A 128 4.71 -9.37 -10.95
N SER A 129 3.47 -9.28 -11.46
CA SER A 129 2.30 -9.83 -10.78
C SER A 129 2.37 -11.34 -10.64
N LYS A 130 2.84 -12.05 -11.68
CA LYS A 130 3.02 -13.50 -11.62
C LYS A 130 4.15 -13.93 -10.66
N ALA A 131 5.19 -13.12 -10.52
CA ALA A 131 6.28 -13.40 -9.58
C ALA A 131 5.80 -13.31 -8.13
N ILE A 132 5.06 -12.26 -7.76
CA ILE A 132 4.54 -12.12 -6.40
C ILE A 132 3.47 -13.17 -6.08
N GLU A 133 2.63 -13.53 -7.05
CA GLU A 133 1.60 -14.59 -6.87
C GLU A 133 2.20 -15.94 -6.48
N LYS A 134 3.40 -16.23 -6.97
CA LYS A 134 4.12 -17.50 -6.71
C LYS A 134 5.13 -17.40 -5.57
N ALA A 135 5.22 -16.26 -4.91
CA ALA A 135 6.22 -16.05 -3.87
C ALA A 135 5.86 -16.83 -2.60
N ASP A 136 6.84 -17.52 -2.03
CA ASP A 136 6.67 -18.21 -0.77
C ASP A 136 6.40 -17.23 0.37
N GLY A 137 5.43 -17.56 1.21
CA GLY A 137 5.04 -16.76 2.36
C GLY A 137 4.19 -15.52 2.03
N ILE A 138 3.71 -15.35 0.79
CA ILE A 138 2.72 -14.32 0.47
C ILE A 138 1.32 -14.76 0.93
N HIS A 139 0.66 -13.94 1.73
CA HIS A 139 -0.72 -14.18 2.17
C HIS A 139 -1.74 -13.35 1.41
N TYR A 140 -1.36 -12.13 1.08
CA TYR A 140 -2.26 -11.19 0.40
C TYR A 140 -1.45 -10.15 -0.36
N TYR A 141 -1.94 -9.72 -1.50
CA TYR A 141 -1.44 -8.54 -2.19
C TYR A 141 -2.55 -7.89 -3.02
N LYS A 142 -2.51 -6.57 -3.13
CA LYS A 142 -3.47 -5.78 -3.90
C LYS A 142 -2.80 -4.57 -4.51
N GLY A 143 -3.07 -4.36 -5.79
CA GLY A 143 -2.71 -3.12 -6.48
C GLY A 143 -3.70 -2.02 -6.12
N ILE A 144 -3.19 -0.87 -5.73
CA ILE A 144 -3.94 0.33 -5.36
C ILE A 144 -3.34 1.54 -6.05
N GLY A 145 -4.06 2.64 -6.17
CA GLY A 145 -3.51 3.83 -6.83
C GLY A 145 -4.35 5.08 -6.65
N GLU A 146 -3.70 6.25 -6.68
CA GLU A 146 -4.36 7.56 -6.62
C GLU A 146 -4.84 7.98 -8.02
N TRP A 147 -4.00 7.77 -9.02
CA TRP A 147 -4.28 8.12 -10.40
C TRP A 147 -4.03 6.92 -11.30
N PRO A 148 -5.06 6.45 -12.03
CA PRO A 148 -4.93 5.29 -12.90
C PRO A 148 -3.70 5.39 -13.80
N PHE A 149 -3.01 4.28 -13.96
CA PHE A 149 -1.82 4.09 -14.81
C PHE A 149 -0.55 4.84 -14.39
N ILE A 150 -0.62 5.90 -13.59
CA ILE A 150 0.50 6.80 -13.32
C ILE A 150 0.98 6.70 -11.88
N GLN A 151 0.05 6.68 -10.91
CA GLN A 151 0.38 6.62 -9.49
C GLN A 151 -0.09 5.29 -8.93
N GLN A 152 0.84 4.34 -8.91
CA GLN A 152 0.59 2.96 -8.54
C GLN A 152 1.22 2.63 -7.20
N ALA A 153 0.54 1.84 -6.42
CA ALA A 153 1.07 1.26 -5.20
C ALA A 153 0.65 -0.21 -5.09
N THR A 154 1.35 -0.96 -4.27
CA THR A 154 0.97 -2.31 -3.86
C THR A 154 1.05 -2.42 -2.36
N VAL A 155 0.04 -2.98 -1.75
CA VAL A 155 0.10 -3.48 -0.38
C VAL A 155 0.22 -5.00 -0.45
N SER A 156 1.15 -5.58 0.31
CA SER A 156 1.35 -7.02 0.39
C SER A 156 1.58 -7.47 1.82
N ILE A 157 0.97 -8.58 2.22
CA ILE A 157 1.07 -9.19 3.55
C ILE A 157 1.82 -10.51 3.39
N TRP A 158 2.86 -10.68 4.18
CA TRP A 158 3.78 -11.80 4.14
C TRP A 158 3.82 -12.51 5.50
N GLU A 159 4.21 -13.78 5.49
CA GLU A 159 4.43 -14.56 6.70
C GLU A 159 5.35 -13.82 7.70
N ASN A 160 6.49 -13.34 7.20
CA ASN A 160 7.49 -12.61 7.97
C ASN A 160 8.43 -11.82 7.04
N PHE A 161 9.42 -11.12 7.61
CA PHE A 161 10.41 -10.37 6.82
C PHE A 161 11.42 -11.26 6.10
N GLU A 162 11.61 -12.50 6.52
CA GLU A 162 12.48 -13.42 5.81
C GLU A 162 11.90 -13.79 4.44
N SER A 163 10.57 -14.02 4.36
CA SER A 163 9.85 -14.23 3.11
C SER A 163 9.94 -13.01 2.19
N VAL A 164 9.78 -11.79 2.75
CA VAL A 164 9.98 -10.54 1.99
C VAL A 164 11.39 -10.45 1.42
N ASN A 165 12.40 -10.75 2.23
CA ASN A 165 13.80 -10.68 1.80
C ASN A 165 14.14 -11.78 0.78
N ALA A 166 13.62 -12.99 0.96
CA ALA A 166 13.76 -14.07 -0.01
C ALA A 166 13.20 -13.68 -1.38
N PHE A 167 11.99 -13.14 -1.42
CA PHE A 167 11.39 -12.62 -2.65
C PHE A 167 12.18 -11.48 -3.25
N ALA A 168 12.61 -10.50 -2.44
CA ALA A 168 13.31 -9.31 -2.93
C ALA A 168 14.70 -9.60 -3.52
N TYR A 169 15.42 -10.58 -2.96
CA TYR A 169 16.83 -10.79 -3.28
C TYR A 169 17.13 -12.15 -3.93
N LYS A 170 16.32 -13.20 -3.70
CA LYS A 170 16.58 -14.54 -4.22
C LYS A 170 15.74 -14.85 -5.47
N ASP A 171 14.58 -14.19 -5.64
CA ASP A 171 13.76 -14.39 -6.84
C ASP A 171 14.39 -13.68 -8.05
N LYS A 172 14.87 -14.48 -9.01
CA LYS A 172 15.54 -13.98 -10.23
C LYS A 172 14.61 -13.11 -11.07
N ALA A 173 13.33 -13.45 -11.17
CA ALA A 173 12.36 -12.71 -11.97
C ALA A 173 12.09 -11.33 -11.34
N HIS A 174 11.95 -11.24 -10.02
CA HIS A 174 11.81 -9.98 -9.32
C HIS A 174 13.08 -9.13 -9.41
N ALA A 175 14.26 -9.72 -9.20
CA ALA A 175 15.55 -9.03 -9.32
C ALA A 175 15.76 -8.41 -10.72
N GLU A 176 15.36 -9.10 -11.79
CA GLU A 176 15.40 -8.54 -13.14
C GLU A 176 14.48 -7.33 -13.30
N ILE A 177 13.27 -7.36 -12.71
CA ILE A 177 12.33 -6.24 -12.77
C ILE A 177 12.90 -5.03 -12.03
N VAL A 178 13.47 -5.23 -10.84
CA VAL A 178 14.16 -4.17 -10.07
C VAL A 178 15.32 -3.58 -10.87
N LYS A 179 16.14 -4.41 -11.52
CA LYS A 179 17.23 -3.97 -12.41
C LYS A 179 16.70 -3.14 -13.58
N LYS A 180 15.66 -3.62 -14.26
CA LYS A 180 15.00 -2.91 -15.37
C LYS A 180 14.43 -1.57 -14.92
N THR A 181 13.81 -1.51 -13.73
CA THR A 181 13.28 -0.27 -13.16
C THR A 181 14.34 0.80 -13.01
N ARG A 182 15.51 0.43 -12.45
CA ARG A 182 16.66 1.34 -12.27
C ARG A 182 17.24 1.78 -13.61
N GLN A 183 17.50 0.84 -14.52
CA GLN A 183 18.09 1.12 -15.83
C GLN A 183 17.19 2.02 -16.70
N LYS A 184 15.89 1.75 -16.72
CA LYS A 184 14.92 2.48 -17.54
C LYS A 184 14.40 3.75 -16.89
N LYS A 185 14.75 4.01 -15.62
CA LYS A 185 14.30 5.18 -14.85
C LYS A 185 12.79 5.40 -14.96
N TRP A 186 12.01 4.34 -14.70
CA TRP A 186 10.54 4.38 -14.84
C TRP A 186 9.89 5.36 -13.89
N TYR A 187 10.47 5.54 -12.68
CA TYR A 187 9.86 6.32 -11.61
C TYR A 187 10.32 7.77 -11.62
N LYS A 188 9.38 8.67 -11.38
CA LYS A 188 9.61 10.08 -11.04
C LYS A 188 9.78 10.22 -9.53
N GLU A 189 8.99 9.45 -8.79
CA GLU A 189 8.99 9.40 -7.33
C GLU A 189 8.63 7.98 -6.92
N ASP A 190 9.24 7.46 -5.88
CA ASP A 190 8.93 6.15 -5.32
C ASP A 190 9.02 6.15 -3.80
N LEU A 191 8.36 5.18 -3.19
CA LEU A 191 8.41 4.91 -1.76
C LEU A 191 8.37 3.40 -1.55
N PHE A 192 9.18 2.93 -0.62
CA PHE A 192 9.19 1.56 -0.12
C PHE A 192 9.14 1.57 1.40
N SER A 193 8.16 0.90 1.97
CA SER A 193 7.95 0.90 3.41
C SER A 193 7.62 -0.49 3.93
N ARG A 194 8.17 -0.83 5.08
CA ARG A 194 7.98 -2.10 5.80
C ARG A 194 7.28 -1.84 7.12
N PHE A 195 6.35 -2.72 7.47
CA PHE A 195 5.52 -2.62 8.67
C PHE A 195 5.36 -3.99 9.30
N HIS A 196 5.16 -4.03 10.61
CA HIS A 196 4.50 -5.16 11.27
C HIS A 196 2.99 -5.01 11.14
N LEU A 197 2.30 -6.12 10.89
CA LEU A 197 0.85 -6.21 10.99
C LEU A 197 0.47 -6.30 12.47
N VAL A 198 -0.19 -5.26 12.97
CA VAL A 198 -0.68 -5.20 14.36
C VAL A 198 -2.05 -5.86 14.48
N SER A 199 -2.96 -5.54 13.54
CA SER A 199 -4.26 -6.20 13.44
C SER A 199 -4.78 -6.22 12.02
N ASP A 200 -5.61 -7.23 11.73
CA ASP A 200 -6.28 -7.46 10.45
C ASP A 200 -7.73 -7.88 10.76
N ILE A 201 -8.65 -6.95 10.63
CA ILE A 201 -10.03 -7.14 11.04
C ILE A 201 -10.94 -6.93 9.83
N THR A 202 -11.73 -7.94 9.52
CA THR A 202 -12.77 -7.86 8.48
C THR A 202 -14.14 -7.79 9.16
N LYS A 203 -14.95 -6.82 8.76
CA LYS A 203 -16.31 -6.60 9.25
C LYS A 203 -17.28 -6.71 8.08
N ASN A 204 -18.35 -7.49 8.26
CA ASN A 204 -19.51 -7.44 7.41
C ASN A 204 -20.41 -6.30 7.88
N LEU A 205 -20.77 -5.39 6.99
CA LEU A 205 -21.54 -4.18 7.30
C LEU A 205 -23.02 -4.30 6.86
N LYS A 206 -23.33 -5.35 6.07
CA LYS A 206 -24.69 -5.70 5.61
C LYS A 206 -24.89 -7.19 5.72
#